data_8c349acc34647fadf1a7161fbbb01e81
#
_entry.id   8c349acc34647fadf1a7161fbbb01e81
#
_cell.length_a   1.000
_cell.length_b   1.000
_cell.length_c   1.000
_cell.angle_alpha   90.00
_cell.angle_beta   90.00
_cell.angle_gamma   90.00
#
_symmetry.space_group_name_H-M   'P 1'
#
loop_
_entity.id
_entity.type
_entity.pdbx_description
1 polymer ?
#
loop_
_entity_poly.entity_id
_entity_poly.type
_entity_poly.pdbx_seq_one_letter_code
_entity_poly.pdbx_strand_id
1 'polypeptide(L)'
;KKASTLALFAALLLPTALPAAPKAATPPASAQAAKAKGVWIDVRSPEEFGQGHLQGAINIPADQIGAKISSISPDKQAPIHLYCRSGRRAEAALQTLKQLGYNNVTNHGGYEDLRKQGLR
;
A
#
# COMPACT_ATOMS: atom_id res chain seq x y z
N LYS A 1 25.99 -60.72 27.79
CA LYS A 1 25.95 -60.32 27.57
C LYS A 1 25.47 -59.55 27.17
N LYS A 2 25.05 -59.05 26.97
CA LYS A 2 24.66 -58.28 26.62
C LYS A 2 24.07 -57.48 26.28
N ALA A 3 23.66 -57.09 26.08
CA ALA A 3 23.26 -56.25 25.77
C ALA A 3 22.68 -55.54 25.43
N SER A 4 22.38 -55.16 25.19
CA SER A 4 21.96 -54.34 24.85
C SER A 4 21.38 -53.54 24.54
N THR A 5 21.07 -53.18 24.32
CA THR A 5 20.64 -52.32 23.98
C THR A 5 20.05 -51.49 23.70
N LEU A 6 19.75 -51.21 23.58
CA LEU A 6 19.27 -50.37 23.23
C LEU A 6 18.81 -49.45 22.90
N ALA A 7 18.49 -49.04 22.61
CA ALA A 7 18.18 -48.09 22.23
C ALA A 7 17.55 -47.31 21.98
N LEU A 8 17.29 -46.97 21.83
CA LEU A 8 16.78 -46.12 21.50
C LEU A 8 16.33 -45.18 21.22
N PHE A 9 16.05 -44.78 20.99
CA PHE A 9 15.63 -43.93 20.63
C PHE A 9 15.17 -43.06 20.27
N ALA A 10 14.95 -42.78 20.14
CA ALA A 10 14.63 -42.02 19.81
C ALA A 10 14.11 -41.20 19.46
N ALA A 11 13.84 -40.81 19.27
CA ALA A 11 13.47 -39.95 18.90
C ALA A 11 12.92 -39.12 18.63
N LEU A 12 12.65 -38.76 18.54
CA LEU A 12 12.22 -37.89 18.22
C LEU A 12 11.74 -36.99 17.86
N LEU A 13 11.49 -36.62 17.67
CA LEU A 13 11.10 -35.71 17.28
C LEU A 13 10.64 -34.85 16.92
N LEU A 14 10.31 -34.41 16.65
CA LEU A 14 9.93 -33.50 16.23
C LEU A 14 9.43 -32.65 15.90
N PRO A 15 9.24 -32.17 15.66
CA PRO A 15 8.82 -31.29 15.29
C PRO A 15 8.48 -30.47 14.99
N THR A 16 8.11 -30.10 14.69
CA THR A 16 7.79 -29.32 14.38
C THR A 16 7.35 -28.37 13.99
N ALA A 17 7.12 -28.00 13.80
CA ALA A 17 6.83 -27.09 13.46
C ALA A 17 6.32 -26.29 13.08
N LEU A 18 5.96 -25.87 12.82
CA LEU A 18 5.54 -25.00 12.42
C LEU A 18 5.12 -24.11 12.08
N PRO A 19 4.95 -23.70 11.91
CA PRO A 19 4.55 -22.90 11.52
C PRO A 19 4.22 -21.97 11.14
N ALA A 20 3.98 -21.62 10.85
CA ALA A 20 3.78 -20.79 10.50
C ALA A 20 3.13 -20.06 10.10
N ALA A 21 2.81 -19.75 9.89
CA ALA A 21 2.36 -19.03 9.51
C ALA A 21 1.69 -18.24 9.27
N PRO A 22 1.37 -17.97 9.22
CA PRO A 22 0.71 -17.31 8.93
C PRO A 22 0.41 -16.23 8.76
N LYS A 23 0.44 -15.76 8.69
CA LYS A 23 0.18 -14.76 8.55
C LYS A 23 -0.55 -14.52 7.80
N ALA A 24 -0.98 -14.66 7.51
CA ALA A 24 -1.53 -14.45 6.78
C ALA A 24 -2.52 -14.18 6.73
N ALA A 25 -2.94 -14.01 6.85
CA ALA A 25 -3.78 -13.81 6.75
C ALA A 25 -4.66 -13.27 6.31
N THR A 26 -5.14 -13.17 6.17
CA THR A 26 -5.99 -12.87 5.76
C THR A 26 -6.75 -11.98 5.77
N PRO A 27 -7.06 -11.49 5.39
CA PRO A 27 -7.63 -10.58 5.19
C PRO A 27 -8.80 -10.44 5.25
N PRO A 28 -9.18 -10.10 5.56
CA PRO A 28 -10.18 -9.83 5.70
C PRO A 28 -11.00 -9.59 4.96
N ALA A 29 -11.12 -9.92 4.90
CA ALA A 29 -11.96 -9.87 4.44
C ALA A 29 -12.61 -8.86 4.14
N SER A 30 -12.78 -8.33 4.55
CA SER A 30 -13.40 -7.44 4.29
C SER A 30 -13.46 -7.20 3.05
N ALA A 31 -13.22 -7.83 2.36
CA ALA A 31 -13.39 -7.52 1.13
C ALA A 31 -12.79 -6.32 0.63
N GLN A 32 -12.27 -5.56 1.40
CA GLN A 32 -11.63 -4.38 1.03
C GLN A 32 -10.17 -4.58 1.11
N ALA A 33 -9.43 -4.34 0.09
CA ALA A 33 -7.98 -4.37 0.15
C ALA A 33 -7.51 -3.28 1.09
N ALA A 34 -6.53 -3.57 1.88
CA ALA A 34 -5.93 -2.56 2.73
C ALA A 34 -5.11 -1.62 1.86
N LYS A 35 -5.26 -0.33 2.05
CA LYS A 35 -4.44 0.63 1.36
C LYS A 35 -3.05 0.66 1.98
N ALA A 36 -2.05 0.84 1.14
CA ALA A 36 -0.69 0.98 1.61
C ALA A 36 -0.57 2.21 2.51
N LYS A 37 0.34 2.14 3.45
CA LYS A 37 0.55 3.24 4.37
C LYS A 37 1.10 4.45 3.65
N GLY A 38 0.76 5.62 4.14
CA GLY A 38 1.23 6.86 3.60
C GLY A 38 0.08 7.77 3.26
N VAL A 39 0.40 8.86 2.59
CA VAL A 39 -0.59 9.84 2.21
C VAL A 39 -1.17 9.45 0.86
N TRP A 40 -2.48 9.41 0.77
CA TRP A 40 -3.17 9.14 -0.48
C TRP A 40 -3.73 10.44 -1.02
N ILE A 41 -3.40 10.77 -2.23
CA ILE A 41 -3.79 12.05 -2.85
C ILE A 41 -4.52 11.78 -4.14
N ASP A 42 -5.73 12.32 -4.20
CA ASP A 42 -6.56 12.32 -5.40
C ASP A 42 -6.19 13.58 -6.17
N VAL A 43 -5.59 13.42 -7.33
CA VAL A 43 -5.13 14.57 -8.10
C VAL A 43 -6.13 14.97 -9.20
N ARG A 44 -7.37 14.51 -9.05
CA ARG A 44 -8.45 14.90 -9.95
C ARG A 44 -8.98 16.28 -9.55
N SER A 45 -9.96 16.76 -10.29
CA SER A 45 -10.60 18.03 -9.94
C SER A 45 -11.41 17.89 -8.66
N PRO A 46 -11.70 19.02 -7.98
CA PRO A 46 -12.55 18.97 -6.80
C PRO A 46 -13.93 18.39 -7.08
N GLU A 47 -14.47 18.62 -8.28
CA GLU A 47 -15.78 18.07 -8.64
C GLU A 47 -15.74 16.54 -8.69
N GLU A 48 -14.71 16.00 -9.30
CA GLU A 48 -14.54 14.55 -9.36
C GLU A 48 -14.38 13.98 -7.97
N PHE A 49 -13.58 14.61 -7.15
CA PHE A 49 -13.36 14.19 -5.77
C PHE A 49 -14.69 14.17 -4.99
N GLY A 50 -15.50 15.19 -5.22
CA GLY A 50 -16.80 15.29 -4.55
C GLY A 50 -17.78 14.20 -4.96
N GLN A 51 -17.61 13.63 -6.14
CA GLN A 51 -18.49 12.55 -6.61
C GLN A 51 -18.10 11.20 -6.04
N GLY A 52 -16.95 11.10 -5.42
CA GLY A 52 -16.48 9.86 -4.82
C GLY A 52 -14.96 9.82 -4.87
N HIS A 53 -14.37 9.30 -3.81
CA HIS A 53 -12.92 9.21 -3.73
C HIS A 53 -12.57 8.11 -2.73
N LEU A 54 -11.32 7.72 -2.70
CA LEU A 54 -10.89 6.72 -1.72
C LEU A 54 -10.92 7.35 -0.32
N GLN A 55 -11.38 6.60 0.64
CA GLN A 55 -11.50 7.08 2.02
C GLN A 55 -10.14 7.52 2.52
N GLY A 56 -10.11 8.69 3.13
CA GLY A 56 -8.88 9.22 3.67
C GLY A 56 -8.00 9.92 2.66
N ALA A 57 -8.35 9.90 1.38
CA ALA A 57 -7.57 10.60 0.38
C ALA A 57 -7.79 12.11 0.49
N ILE A 58 -6.76 12.84 0.15
CA ILE A 58 -6.79 14.30 0.13
C ILE A 58 -6.88 14.72 -1.32
N ASN A 59 -7.68 15.73 -1.60
CA ASN A 59 -7.77 16.25 -2.96
C ASN A 59 -6.77 17.38 -3.18
N ILE A 60 -5.83 17.15 -4.07
CA ILE A 60 -4.91 18.20 -4.53
C ILE A 60 -4.77 18.02 -6.02
N PRO A 61 -5.41 18.85 -6.82
CA PRO A 61 -5.31 18.72 -8.27
C PRO A 61 -3.87 18.69 -8.74
N ALA A 62 -3.61 17.97 -9.81
CA ALA A 62 -2.25 17.73 -10.28
C ALA A 62 -1.46 19.01 -10.50
N ASP A 63 -2.12 20.06 -10.98
CA ASP A 63 -1.45 21.33 -11.26
C ASP A 63 -1.14 22.13 -9.98
N GLN A 64 -1.65 21.72 -8.85
CA GLN A 64 -1.42 22.40 -7.58
C GLN A 64 -0.53 21.62 -6.63
N ILE A 65 -0.21 20.38 -6.98
CA ILE A 65 0.46 19.52 -6.03
C ILE A 65 1.84 20.01 -5.65
N GLY A 66 2.55 20.60 -6.60
CA GLY A 66 3.89 21.10 -6.33
C GLY A 66 3.92 22.19 -5.28
N ALA A 67 2.87 23.02 -5.26
CA ALA A 67 2.79 24.11 -4.30
C ALA A 67 2.32 23.67 -2.92
N LYS A 68 1.61 22.54 -2.85
CA LYS A 68 0.96 22.14 -1.61
C LYS A 68 1.57 20.96 -0.90
N ILE A 69 2.41 20.21 -1.59
CA ILE A 69 2.87 18.94 -1.04
C ILE A 69 3.69 19.10 0.24
N SER A 70 4.47 20.15 0.36
CA SER A 70 5.34 20.28 1.50
C SER A 70 4.57 20.49 2.80
N SER A 71 3.37 21.05 2.73
CA SER A 71 2.55 21.20 3.92
C SER A 71 1.81 19.92 4.27
N ILE A 72 1.62 19.04 3.30
CA ILE A 72 0.93 17.77 3.50
C ILE A 72 1.93 16.69 3.95
N SER A 73 3.07 16.64 3.28
CA SER A 73 4.08 15.63 3.56
C SER A 73 5.45 16.27 3.46
N PRO A 74 5.91 16.87 4.55
CA PRO A 74 7.23 17.52 4.54
C PRO A 74 8.38 16.53 4.44
N ASP A 75 8.18 15.31 4.86
CA ASP A 75 9.22 14.28 4.77
C ASP A 75 9.25 13.71 3.35
N LYS A 76 10.32 13.98 2.65
CA LYS A 76 10.45 13.58 1.25
C LYS A 76 10.68 12.09 1.05
N GLN A 77 10.90 11.36 2.13
CA GLN A 77 11.05 9.92 2.08
C GLN A 77 9.74 9.20 2.40
N ALA A 78 8.76 9.91 2.95
CA ALA A 78 7.51 9.28 3.36
C ALA A 78 6.69 8.86 2.13
N PRO A 79 5.98 7.75 2.21
CA PRO A 79 5.22 7.25 1.07
C PRO A 79 4.10 8.18 0.67
N ILE A 80 3.99 8.44 -0.61
CA ILE A 80 2.90 9.24 -1.19
C ILE A 80 2.28 8.43 -2.31
N HIS A 81 0.97 8.29 -2.27
CA HIS A 81 0.22 7.51 -3.24
C HIS A 81 -0.71 8.43 -4.01
N LEU A 82 -0.57 8.42 -5.32
CA LEU A 82 -1.35 9.29 -6.19
C LEU A 82 -2.30 8.48 -7.05
N TYR A 83 -3.46 9.02 -7.31
CA TYR A 83 -4.34 8.45 -8.31
C TYR A 83 -5.16 9.55 -8.95
N CYS A 84 -5.67 9.29 -10.13
CA CYS A 84 -6.59 10.20 -10.79
C CYS A 84 -7.67 9.36 -11.46
N ARG A 85 -8.19 9.81 -12.57
CA ARG A 85 -9.22 9.06 -13.25
C ARG A 85 -8.64 7.93 -14.10
N SER A 86 -7.53 8.18 -14.76
CA SER A 86 -6.90 7.21 -15.65
C SER A 86 -5.42 7.01 -15.42
N GLY A 87 -4.85 7.75 -14.48
CA GLY A 87 -3.42 7.66 -14.19
C GLY A 87 -2.58 8.73 -14.87
N ARG A 88 -3.13 9.45 -15.86
CA ARG A 88 -2.39 10.44 -16.59
C ARG A 88 -2.03 11.66 -15.78
N ARG A 89 -3.01 12.24 -15.09
CA ARG A 89 -2.76 13.39 -14.23
C ARG A 89 -1.88 12.99 -13.06
N ALA A 90 -2.06 11.76 -12.56
CA ALA A 90 -1.23 11.26 -11.48
C ALA A 90 0.22 11.10 -11.93
N GLU A 91 0.43 10.75 -13.19
CA GLU A 91 1.79 10.64 -13.70
C GLU A 91 2.46 12.01 -13.76
N ALA A 92 1.73 13.02 -14.20
CA ALA A 92 2.26 14.38 -14.22
C ALA A 92 2.61 14.86 -12.80
N ALA A 93 1.73 14.55 -11.85
CA ALA A 93 1.97 14.88 -10.45
C ALA A 93 3.19 14.15 -9.91
N LEU A 94 3.34 12.90 -10.27
CA LEU A 94 4.49 12.10 -9.87
C LEU A 94 5.78 12.76 -10.33
N GLN A 95 5.83 13.17 -11.58
CA GLN A 95 7.04 13.81 -12.11
C GLN A 95 7.34 15.12 -11.38
N THR A 96 6.30 15.89 -11.11
CA THR A 96 6.47 17.12 -10.34
C THR A 96 7.08 16.85 -8.97
N LEU A 97 6.56 15.85 -8.29
CA LEU A 97 7.06 15.52 -6.95
C LEU A 97 8.48 15.00 -6.99
N LYS A 98 8.81 14.21 -8.00
CA LYS A 98 10.18 13.74 -8.14
C LYS A 98 11.16 14.90 -8.33
N GLN A 99 10.76 15.89 -9.11
CA GLN A 99 11.59 17.07 -9.32
C GLN A 99 11.79 17.87 -8.04
N LEU A 100 10.84 17.76 -7.13
CA LEU A 100 10.94 18.41 -5.82
C LEU A 100 11.69 17.59 -4.79
N GLY A 101 12.17 16.42 -5.17
CA GLY A 101 12.95 15.59 -4.29
C GLY A 101 12.18 14.50 -3.55
N TYR A 102 10.91 14.35 -3.85
CA TYR A 102 10.11 13.27 -3.24
C TYR A 102 10.43 11.99 -3.99
N ASN A 103 10.96 11.01 -3.28
CA ASN A 103 11.43 9.80 -3.95
C ASN A 103 10.68 8.54 -3.55
N ASN A 104 9.57 8.67 -2.85
CA ASN A 104 8.76 7.51 -2.49
C ASN A 104 7.33 7.76 -2.91
N VAL A 105 7.12 8.02 -4.19
CA VAL A 105 5.83 8.37 -4.75
C VAL A 105 5.40 7.31 -5.74
N THR A 106 4.16 6.88 -5.65
CA THR A 106 3.60 5.85 -6.52
C THR A 106 2.35 6.37 -7.20
N ASN A 107 2.26 6.14 -8.50
CA ASN A 107 1.05 6.40 -9.28
C ASN A 107 0.24 5.11 -9.33
N HIS A 108 -0.93 5.12 -8.73
CA HIS A 108 -1.78 3.93 -8.65
C HIS A 108 -2.80 3.84 -9.78
N GLY A 109 -2.78 4.78 -10.71
CA GLY A 109 -3.67 4.70 -11.86
C GLY A 109 -5.00 5.36 -11.64
N GLY A 110 -6.07 4.70 -12.01
CA GLY A 110 -7.39 5.28 -12.01
C GLY A 110 -8.24 4.88 -10.83
N TYR A 111 -9.09 5.80 -10.43
CA TYR A 111 -10.00 5.59 -9.30
C TYR A 111 -10.87 4.35 -9.46
N GLU A 112 -11.48 4.18 -10.66
CA GLU A 112 -12.35 3.03 -10.88
C GLU A 112 -11.59 1.71 -10.83
N ASP A 113 -10.38 1.71 -11.36
CA ASP A 113 -9.56 0.50 -11.31
C ASP A 113 -9.20 0.15 -9.88
N LEU A 114 -8.92 1.14 -9.06
CA LEU A 114 -8.61 0.90 -7.66
C LEU A 114 -9.82 0.35 -6.92
N ARG A 115 -11.01 0.85 -7.23
CA ARG A 115 -12.22 0.31 -6.63
C ARG A 115 -12.47 -1.13 -7.05
N LYS A 116 -12.18 -1.45 -8.29
CA LYS A 116 -12.31 -2.83 -8.77
C LYS A 116 -11.36 -3.76 -8.06
N GLN A 117 -10.24 -3.23 -7.60
CA GLN A 117 -9.27 -4.01 -6.83
C GLN A 117 -9.66 -4.12 -5.36
N GLY A 118 -10.74 -3.50 -4.96
CA GLY A 118 -11.22 -3.58 -3.60
C GLY A 118 -10.86 -2.41 -2.71
N LEU A 119 -10.15 -1.43 -3.22
CA LEU A 119 -9.84 -0.24 -2.41
C LEU A 119 -11.08 0.63 -2.29
N ARG A 120 -11.22 1.28 -1.17
CA ARG A 120 -12.34 2.17 -0.89
C ARG A 120 -11.87 3.53 -0.49
#